data_d0e2095aa1ee2f8dcf574e3a95aa2674
#
_entry.id   d0e2095aa1ee2f8dcf574e3a95aa2674
#
_cell.length_a   1.000
_cell.length_b   1.000
_cell.length_c   1.000
_cell.angle_alpha   90.00
_cell.angle_beta   90.00
_cell.angle_gamma   90.00
#
_symmetry.space_group_name_H-M   'P 1'
#
loop_
_entity.id
_entity.type
_entity.pdbx_description
1 polymer ?
#
loop_
_entity_poly.entity_id
_entity_poly.type
_entity_poly.pdbx_seq_one_letter_code
_entity_poly.pdbx_strand_id
1 'polypeptide(L)' 'MYVLGIDCATAACSAAICHDEEIIFRQYEEMARGQAEALVPMIERVLSAAGRKAMELDLIASTVG' A
#
# COMPACT_ATOMS: atom_id res chain seq x y z
N MET A 1 6.29 9.37 11.85
CA MET A 1 5.01 9.37 11.16
C MET A 1 4.97 8.24 10.13
N TYR A 2 4.00 7.35 10.26
CA TYR A 2 3.82 6.26 9.31
C TYR A 2 2.76 6.60 8.30
N VAL A 3 3.09 6.47 7.02
CA VAL A 3 2.19 6.77 5.91
C VAL A 3 2.09 5.55 5.02
N LEU A 4 0.87 5.14 4.71
CA LEU A 4 0.60 4.11 3.72
C LEU A 4 0.19 4.79 2.42
N GLY A 5 0.98 4.63 1.38
CA GLY A 5 0.66 5.14 0.05
C GLY A 5 0.12 4.05 -0.84
N ILE A 6 -0.98 4.33 -1.52
CA ILE A 6 -1.62 3.39 -2.43
C ILE A 6 -1.76 4.05 -3.78
N ASP A 7 -1.36 3.36 -4.83
CA ASP A 7 -1.47 3.86 -6.19
C ASP A 7 -2.05 2.76 -7.07
N CYS A 8 -3.22 3.01 -7.64
CA CYS A 8 -3.87 2.09 -8.55
C CYS A 8 -4.02 2.73 -9.91
N ALA A 9 -3.34 2.18 -10.89
CA ALA A 9 -3.45 2.56 -12.28
C ALA A 9 -4.34 1.53 -13.01
N THR A 10 -4.52 1.73 -14.31
CA THR A 10 -5.42 0.91 -15.11
C THR A 10 -5.11 -0.58 -15.04
N ALA A 11 -3.84 -0.94 -14.99
CA ALA A 11 -3.43 -2.34 -15.07
C ALA A 11 -2.51 -2.75 -13.91
N ALA A 12 -2.40 -1.92 -12.85
CA ALA A 12 -1.49 -2.24 -11.77
C ALA A 12 -1.89 -1.52 -10.50
N CYS A 13 -1.56 -2.13 -9.37
CA CYS A 13 -1.69 -1.50 -8.05
C CYS A 13 -0.39 -1.62 -7.29
N SER A 14 -0.09 -0.60 -6.52
CA SER A 14 1.05 -0.64 -5.62
C SER A 14 0.67 -0.10 -4.25
N ALA A 15 1.37 -0.56 -3.23
CA ALA A 15 1.22 -0.08 -1.88
C ALA A 15 2.61 0.05 -1.26
N ALA A 16 2.82 1.12 -0.52
CA ALA A 16 4.09 1.36 0.14
C ALA A 16 3.85 1.91 1.53
N ILE A 17 4.65 1.46 2.49
CA ILE A 17 4.64 2.04 3.83
C ILE A 17 5.92 2.84 4.02
N CYS A 18 5.75 4.07 4.49
CA CYS A 18 6.85 5.00 4.68
C CYS A 18 6.89 5.47 6.13
N HIS A 19 8.10 5.74 6.59
CA HIS A 19 8.31 6.32 7.91
C HIS A 19 9.30 7.46 7.77
N ASP A 20 8.86 8.67 8.09
CA ASP A 20 9.71 9.87 8.04
C ASP A 20 10.47 10.01 6.73
N GLU A 21 9.76 9.96 5.61
CA GLU A 21 10.28 10.11 4.25
C GLU A 21 11.08 8.90 3.74
N GLU A 22 11.18 7.84 4.52
CA GLU A 22 11.88 6.64 4.11
C GLU A 22 10.87 5.53 3.80
N ILE A 23 11.03 4.88 2.65
CA ILE A 23 10.18 3.75 2.28
C ILE A 23 10.69 2.51 3.00
N ILE A 24 9.84 1.95 3.87
CA ILE A 24 10.18 0.74 4.63
C ILE A 24 9.94 -0.51 3.79
N PHE A 25 8.81 -0.54 3.08
CA PHE A 25 8.44 -1.68 2.26
C PHE A 25 7.49 -1.21 1.16
N ARG A 26 7.62 -1.82 -0.01
CA ARG A 26 6.76 -1.51 -1.15
C ARG A 26 6.41 -2.79 -1.89
N GLN A 27 5.18 -2.89 -2.35
CA GLN A 27 4.72 -3.99 -3.17
C GLN A 27 4.01 -3.47 -4.40
N TYR A 28 4.25 -4.11 -5.52
CA TYR A 28 3.66 -3.77 -6.81
C TYR A 28 3.09 -5.03 -7.44
N GLU A 29 1.89 -4.93 -7.99
CA GLU A 29 1.28 -6.04 -8.71
C GLU A 29 0.60 -5.53 -9.96
N GLU A 30 0.84 -6.21 -11.07
CA GLU A 30 0.13 -5.97 -12.31
C GLU A 30 -1.15 -6.80 -12.29
N MET A 31 -2.28 -6.16 -12.64
CA MET A 31 -3.56 -6.86 -12.68
C MET A 31 -4.52 -6.11 -13.60
N ALA A 32 -5.19 -6.84 -14.46
CA ALA A 32 -6.16 -6.26 -15.38
C ALA A 32 -7.52 -6.07 -14.71
N ARG A 33 -7.83 -6.87 -13.70
CA ARG A 33 -9.11 -6.85 -12.99
C ARG A 33 -8.89 -7.17 -11.52
N GLY A 34 -9.89 -6.89 -10.72
CA GLY A 34 -9.88 -7.26 -9.31
C GLY A 34 -8.99 -6.38 -8.45
N GLN A 35 -8.70 -5.17 -8.90
CA GLN A 35 -7.84 -4.26 -8.13
C GLN A 35 -8.39 -4.01 -6.73
N ALA A 36 -9.69 -3.75 -6.63
CA ALA A 36 -10.29 -3.47 -5.33
C ALA A 36 -10.25 -4.70 -4.40
N GLU A 37 -10.43 -5.88 -4.97
CA GLU A 37 -10.39 -7.14 -4.21
C GLU A 37 -8.97 -7.50 -3.79
N ALA A 38 -7.99 -7.18 -4.61
CA ALA A 38 -6.59 -7.49 -4.33
C ALA A 38 -5.94 -6.47 -3.39
N LEU A 39 -6.50 -5.28 -3.30
CA LEU A 39 -5.89 -4.19 -2.57
C LEU A 39 -5.82 -4.45 -1.07
N VAL A 40 -6.88 -4.97 -0.47
CA VAL A 40 -6.89 -5.24 0.98
C VAL A 40 -5.84 -6.29 1.37
N PRO A 41 -5.75 -7.45 0.70
CA PRO A 41 -4.68 -8.39 0.98
C PRO A 41 -3.28 -7.81 0.75
N MET A 42 -3.13 -6.94 -0.25
CA MET A 42 -1.86 -6.28 -0.53
C MET A 42 -1.45 -5.38 0.64
N ILE A 43 -2.38 -4.59 1.15
CA ILE A 43 -2.14 -3.71 2.29
C ILE A 43 -1.74 -4.54 3.51
N GLU A 44 -2.45 -5.64 3.76
CA GLU A 44 -2.12 -6.52 4.87
C GLU A 44 -0.72 -7.08 4.75
N ARG A 45 -0.31 -7.49 3.56
CA ARG A 45 1.03 -8.01 3.32
C ARG A 45 2.10 -6.94 3.54
N VAL A 46 1.85 -5.73 3.08
CA VAL A 46 2.78 -4.62 3.26
C VAL A 46 2.95 -4.30 4.74
N LEU A 47 1.85 -4.21 5.48
CA LEU A 47 1.90 -3.95 6.92
C LEU A 47 2.62 -5.06 7.67
N SER A 48 2.32 -6.30 7.34
CA SER A 48 2.95 -7.46 7.97
C SER A 48 4.45 -7.49 7.70
N ALA A 49 4.85 -7.23 6.45
CA ALA A 49 6.25 -7.22 6.08
C ALA A 49 7.03 -6.09 6.79
N ALA A 50 6.36 -4.96 7.01
CA ALA A 50 6.95 -3.84 7.73
C ALA A 50 6.90 -4.01 9.25
N GLY A 51 6.18 -5.02 9.73
CA GLY A 51 6.01 -5.24 11.16
C GLY A 51 5.13 -4.22 11.83
N ARG A 52 4.16 -3.68 11.10
CA ARG A 52 3.27 -2.63 11.61
C ARG A 52 1.82 -3.04 11.51
N LYS A 53 0.99 -2.44 12.33
CA LYS A 53 -0.45 -2.64 12.32
C LYS A 53 -1.13 -1.42 11.70
N ALA A 54 -2.33 -1.63 11.14
CA ALA A 54 -3.06 -0.53 10.52
C ALA A 54 -3.31 0.63 11.48
N MET A 55 -3.52 0.34 12.75
CA MET A 55 -3.77 1.37 13.77
C MET A 55 -2.55 2.25 14.05
N GLU A 56 -1.37 1.83 13.61
CA GLU A 56 -0.15 2.61 13.79
C GLU A 56 0.05 3.63 12.67
N LEU A 57 -0.77 3.58 11.63
CA LEU A 57 -0.67 4.50 10.51
C LEU A 57 -1.21 5.88 10.89
N ASP A 58 -0.46 6.90 10.56
CA ASP A 58 -0.86 8.29 10.78
C ASP A 58 -1.65 8.83 9.61
N LEU A 59 -1.39 8.32 8.41
CA LEU A 59 -2.02 8.80 7.20
C LEU A 59 -2.08 7.69 6.17
N ILE A 60 -3.20 7.63 5.44
CA ILE A 60 -3.34 6.78 4.26
C ILE A 60 -3.58 7.70 3.08
N ALA A 61 -2.66 7.66 2.12
CA ALA A 61 -2.75 8.45 0.90
C ALA A 61 -3.00 7.52 -0.27
N SER A 62 -3.99 7.83 -1.10
CA SER A 62 -4.27 7.03 -2.27
C SER A 62 -4.40 7.90 -3.50
N THR A 63 -3.89 7.40 -4.63
CA THR A 63 -4.07 8.02 -5.93
C THR A 63 -4.78 7.02 -6.82
N VAL A 64 -5.70 7.52 -7.64
CA VAL A 64 -6.44 6.73 -8.61
C VAL A 64 -6.16 7.30 -9.97
N GLY A 65 -5.47 6.54 -10.78
CA GLY A 65 -5.09 6.95 -12.12
C GLY A 65 -6.07 6.54 -13.19
#